data_e8f2b5f234b400e73b268d4b58ba98f5
#
_entry.id   e8f2b5f234b400e73b268d4b58ba98f5
#
_cell.length_a   1.000
_cell.length_b   1.000
_cell.length_c   1.000
_cell.angle_alpha   90.00
_cell.angle_beta   90.00
_cell.angle_gamma   90.00
#
_symmetry.space_group_name_H-M   'P 1'
#
loop_
_entity.id
_entity.type
_entity.pdbx_description
1 polymer ?
#
loop_
_entity_poly.entity_id
_entity_poly.type
_entity_poly.pdbx_seq_one_letter_code
_entity_poly.pdbx_strand_id
1 'polypeptide(L)'
;MADPRPLLDSYPLYIDGRWVDPEGGRYDDVSPATEATIARAPDASLSDVDAAISAARRAFDSGPWADAAPEDRAACLNQLGSALMQYADEFFALSQAEWGCIANERLIQIDGPAFMALSAGELAAQLTDEPINAFGAAGTTLLRHEPLGVVSILTPWNFPHSLNVMKVSRALAAGNTVVLKPSPLTPLAGLALARIIDEHTDIPPGVVNVVTPSGIEGSKLPTTDPRIDMVSFTGSSAVGREVMAAAAGTMKRILLECGGKSAGIFLDDVEVTDTLLERILFDGCSLHAGQACILQSRLLLPDRLHDEVVDRLVEIACRVKVGDPTDPEVQMGPLISSAQRDRVEAHVASALTDGATLAAGGNRPAGLDKGFYFEPTILTGVTPDASIAQEEVFGPVLTVFRYHDDDDAVAIANNSQYGLSGAVWGADVDRAVAVARRVRTGQVAVNGCIPGDAPFGGFKQSGLGREGGGLPGLHQYMEPKAIGIPA
;
A
#
# COMPACT_ATOMS: atom_id res chain seq x y z
N MET A 1 21.57 21.77 20.19
CA MET A 1 20.79 20.85 19.34
C MET A 1 20.72 19.54 20.09
N ALA A 2 19.55 19.07 20.45
CA ALA A 2 19.39 17.76 21.08
C ALA A 2 19.85 16.71 20.06
N ASP A 3 20.56 15.69 20.55
CA ASP A 3 21.00 14.55 19.76
C ASP A 3 19.73 13.89 19.13
N PRO A 4 19.61 13.80 17.81
CA PRO A 4 18.42 13.22 17.22
C PRO A 4 18.32 11.76 17.69
N ARG A 5 17.23 11.41 18.37
CA ARG A 5 16.99 10.02 18.75
C ARG A 5 16.93 9.19 17.47
N PRO A 6 17.61 8.06 17.42
CA PRO A 6 17.50 7.18 16.25
C PRO A 6 16.05 6.74 16.05
N LEU A 7 15.58 6.63 14.79
CA LEU A 7 14.21 6.16 14.48
C LEU A 7 13.95 4.71 14.93
N LEU A 8 14.97 3.98 15.32
CA LEU A 8 14.90 2.63 15.94
C LEU A 8 14.67 2.63 17.45
N ASP A 9 14.32 3.77 18.05
CA ASP A 9 14.07 3.84 19.48
C ASP A 9 12.69 3.28 19.86
N SER A 10 12.53 2.86 21.12
CA SER A 10 11.25 2.38 21.67
C SER A 10 10.36 3.56 22.03
N TYR A 11 9.53 3.98 21.07
CA TYR A 11 8.61 5.09 21.27
C TYR A 11 7.46 4.74 22.23
N PRO A 12 6.89 5.73 22.95
CA PRO A 12 5.52 5.68 23.46
C PRO A 12 4.48 5.82 22.33
N LEU A 13 3.19 5.79 22.67
CA LEU A 13 2.09 6.17 21.76
C LEU A 13 2.08 7.68 21.55
N TYR A 14 1.60 8.15 20.39
CA TYR A 14 1.43 9.57 20.11
C TYR A 14 -0.05 9.95 20.09
N ILE A 15 -0.51 10.64 21.15
CA ILE A 15 -1.91 10.98 21.37
C ILE A 15 -2.02 12.44 21.83
N ASP A 16 -2.88 13.22 21.17
CA ASP A 16 -3.18 14.62 21.52
C ASP A 16 -1.93 15.53 21.57
N GLY A 17 -1.00 15.32 20.63
CA GLY A 17 0.28 16.04 20.60
C GLY A 17 1.25 15.68 21.71
N ARG A 18 1.12 14.49 22.31
CA ARG A 18 1.94 14.03 23.43
C ARG A 18 2.38 12.58 23.24
N TRP A 19 3.56 12.29 23.74
CA TRP A 19 4.08 10.94 23.87
C TRP A 19 3.58 10.32 25.18
N VAL A 20 2.77 9.26 25.09
CA VAL A 20 2.05 8.64 26.22
C VAL A 20 2.47 7.19 26.36
N ASP A 21 2.86 6.77 27.57
CA ASP A 21 3.15 5.36 27.83
C ASP A 21 1.89 4.50 27.64
N PRO A 22 2.00 3.34 26.96
CA PRO A 22 0.86 2.49 26.68
C PRO A 22 0.35 1.78 27.95
N GLU A 23 -0.98 1.72 28.12
CA GLU A 23 -1.59 0.93 29.21
C GLU A 23 -1.57 -0.58 28.93
N GLY A 24 -1.51 -1.00 27.68
CA GLY A 24 -1.46 -2.42 27.26
C GLY A 24 -0.06 -3.05 27.38
N GLY A 25 0.96 -2.28 27.78
CA GLY A 25 2.34 -2.76 27.86
C GLY A 25 3.11 -2.62 26.56
N ARG A 26 3.97 -3.58 26.27
CA ARG A 26 4.84 -3.55 25.06
C ARG A 26 4.99 -4.95 24.48
N TYR A 27 5.14 -5.04 23.17
CA TYR A 27 5.44 -6.28 22.44
C TYR A 27 6.74 -6.17 21.64
N ASP A 28 7.31 -7.31 21.29
CA ASP A 28 8.55 -7.36 20.52
C ASP A 28 8.28 -7.03 19.04
N ASP A 29 9.04 -6.08 18.51
CA ASP A 29 9.18 -5.83 17.10
C ASP A 29 10.39 -6.61 16.59
N VAL A 30 10.20 -7.48 15.60
CA VAL A 30 11.17 -8.48 15.20
C VAL A 30 11.64 -8.25 13.78
N SER A 31 12.96 -8.15 13.59
CA SER A 31 13.56 -8.08 12.26
C SER A 31 13.28 -9.33 11.44
N PRO A 32 12.73 -9.20 10.23
CA PRO A 32 12.50 -10.33 9.35
C PRO A 32 13.79 -10.94 8.77
N ALA A 33 14.88 -10.16 8.76
CA ALA A 33 16.17 -10.60 8.25
C ALA A 33 16.99 -11.43 9.26
N THR A 34 16.87 -11.10 10.57
CA THR A 34 17.72 -11.69 11.61
C THR A 34 16.96 -12.45 12.68
N GLU A 35 15.63 -12.34 12.71
CA GLU A 35 14.74 -12.88 13.76
C GLU A 35 15.02 -12.30 15.16
N ALA A 36 15.80 -11.22 15.23
CA ALA A 36 16.11 -10.54 16.48
C ALA A 36 15.06 -9.48 16.80
N THR A 37 14.77 -9.28 18.09
CA THR A 37 14.00 -8.13 18.55
C THR A 37 14.80 -6.86 18.31
N ILE A 38 14.26 -5.93 17.52
CA ILE A 38 14.88 -4.63 17.20
C ILE A 38 14.41 -3.53 18.14
N ALA A 39 13.17 -3.65 18.64
CA ALA A 39 12.59 -2.72 19.59
C ALA A 39 11.46 -3.36 20.40
N ARG A 40 11.01 -2.65 21.45
CA ARG A 40 9.80 -2.98 22.22
C ARG A 40 8.72 -1.95 21.87
N ALA A 41 7.85 -2.29 20.92
CA ALA A 41 6.75 -1.44 20.46
C ALA A 41 5.70 -1.25 21.58
N PRO A 42 5.07 -0.06 21.70
CA PRO A 42 4.00 0.16 22.65
C PRO A 42 2.74 -0.61 22.23
N ASP A 43 2.11 -1.31 23.17
CA ASP A 43 0.83 -2.02 22.95
C ASP A 43 -0.32 -1.15 23.44
N ALA A 44 -1.05 -0.54 22.51
CA ALA A 44 -2.18 0.32 22.87
C ALA A 44 -3.35 -0.52 23.43
N SER A 45 -3.79 -0.18 24.64
CA SER A 45 -5.03 -0.70 25.21
C SER A 45 -6.27 -0.15 24.50
N LEU A 46 -7.45 -0.68 24.79
CA LEU A 46 -8.71 -0.09 24.32
C LEU A 46 -8.91 1.34 24.83
N SER A 47 -8.45 1.65 26.04
CA SER A 47 -8.47 2.98 26.63
C SER A 47 -7.58 3.95 25.85
N ASP A 48 -6.38 3.52 25.47
CA ASP A 48 -5.47 4.33 24.64
C ASP A 48 -6.07 4.65 23.28
N VAL A 49 -6.68 3.65 22.63
CA VAL A 49 -7.36 3.84 21.32
C VAL A 49 -8.56 4.78 21.47
N ASP A 50 -9.36 4.65 22.54
CA ASP A 50 -10.47 5.55 22.85
C ASP A 50 -9.97 6.99 23.07
N ALA A 51 -8.87 7.16 23.79
CA ALA A 51 -8.24 8.47 24.03
C ALA A 51 -7.79 9.13 22.70
N ALA A 52 -7.19 8.35 21.79
CA ALA A 52 -6.79 8.83 20.47
C ALA A 52 -8.00 9.27 19.61
N ILE A 53 -9.08 8.47 19.60
CA ILE A 53 -10.34 8.82 18.90
C ILE A 53 -10.95 10.10 19.51
N SER A 54 -10.97 10.21 20.85
CA SER A 54 -11.47 11.40 21.55
C SER A 54 -10.65 12.65 21.22
N ALA A 55 -9.31 12.52 21.15
CA ALA A 55 -8.41 13.61 20.78
C ALA A 55 -8.65 14.08 19.35
N ALA A 56 -8.72 13.15 18.37
CA ALA A 56 -9.02 13.46 16.99
C ALA A 56 -10.38 14.17 16.84
N ARG A 57 -11.42 13.66 17.54
CA ARG A 57 -12.76 14.27 17.50
C ARG A 57 -12.77 15.70 18.06
N ARG A 58 -12.13 15.94 19.19
CA ARG A 58 -12.01 17.31 19.77
C ARG A 58 -11.23 18.24 18.84
N ALA A 59 -10.12 17.76 18.27
CA ALA A 59 -9.31 18.55 17.35
C ALA A 59 -10.07 18.93 16.08
N PHE A 60 -10.96 18.07 15.59
CA PHE A 60 -11.83 18.40 14.46
C PHE A 60 -12.95 19.39 14.85
N ASP A 61 -13.70 19.10 15.90
CA ASP A 61 -14.91 19.86 16.26
C ASP A 61 -14.61 21.24 16.83
N SER A 62 -13.44 21.42 17.46
CA SER A 62 -13.13 22.64 18.25
C SER A 62 -11.72 23.15 18.03
N GLY A 63 -10.87 22.42 17.29
CA GLY A 63 -9.52 22.85 16.96
C GLY A 63 -9.48 23.72 15.69
N PRO A 64 -8.32 24.28 15.40
CA PRO A 64 -8.19 25.21 14.25
C PRO A 64 -8.07 24.48 12.90
N TRP A 65 -7.85 23.17 12.87
CA TRP A 65 -7.41 22.47 11.64
C TRP A 65 -8.50 22.35 10.57
N ALA A 66 -9.72 22.00 10.96
CA ALA A 66 -10.83 21.84 10.02
C ALA A 66 -11.18 23.14 9.28
N ASP A 67 -11.04 24.27 9.97
CA ASP A 67 -11.29 25.62 9.43
C ASP A 67 -10.01 26.32 8.94
N ALA A 68 -8.85 25.67 9.00
CA ALA A 68 -7.59 26.24 8.52
C ALA A 68 -7.66 26.52 7.01
N ALA A 69 -7.06 27.63 6.60
CA ALA A 69 -6.97 27.95 5.17
C ALA A 69 -6.25 26.86 4.39
N PRO A 70 -6.62 26.59 3.13
CA PRO A 70 -5.94 25.61 2.29
C PRO A 70 -4.41 25.80 2.23
N GLU A 71 -3.96 27.07 2.23
CA GLU A 71 -2.54 27.44 2.20
C GLU A 71 -1.81 27.09 3.50
N ASP A 72 -2.48 27.21 4.65
CA ASP A 72 -1.89 26.84 5.95
C ASP A 72 -1.70 25.34 6.06
N ARG A 73 -2.69 24.54 5.60
CA ARG A 73 -2.55 23.09 5.50
C ARG A 73 -1.45 22.67 4.53
N ALA A 74 -1.35 23.37 3.39
CA ALA A 74 -0.27 23.17 2.42
C ALA A 74 1.11 23.45 3.02
N ALA A 75 1.24 24.53 3.82
CA ALA A 75 2.50 24.85 4.50
C ALA A 75 2.94 23.75 5.46
N CYS A 76 2.04 23.21 6.29
CA CYS A 76 2.32 22.08 7.18
C CYS A 76 2.74 20.81 6.41
N LEU A 77 2.07 20.50 5.29
CA LEU A 77 2.42 19.35 4.46
C LEU A 77 3.76 19.52 3.73
N ASN A 78 4.12 20.74 3.35
CA ASN A 78 5.44 21.05 2.80
C ASN A 78 6.55 20.90 3.86
N GLN A 79 6.28 21.29 5.12
CA GLN A 79 7.18 21.01 6.23
C GLN A 79 7.37 19.50 6.42
N LEU A 80 6.27 18.74 6.41
CA LEU A 80 6.32 17.28 6.49
C LEU A 80 7.16 16.66 5.36
N GLY A 81 6.89 17.02 4.11
CA GLY A 81 7.64 16.50 2.96
C GLY A 81 9.13 16.84 3.04
N SER A 82 9.47 18.08 3.44
CA SER A 82 10.84 18.53 3.62
C SER A 82 11.56 17.75 4.73
N ALA A 83 10.90 17.50 5.85
CA ALA A 83 11.45 16.73 6.95
C ALA A 83 11.63 15.25 6.56
N LEU A 84 10.69 14.64 5.84
CA LEU A 84 10.84 13.27 5.34
C LEU A 84 12.04 13.13 4.41
N MET A 85 12.33 14.11 3.55
CA MET A 85 13.55 14.13 2.74
C MET A 85 14.83 14.23 3.62
N GLN A 86 14.80 15.06 4.64
CA GLN A 86 15.93 15.25 5.56
C GLN A 86 16.27 13.97 6.31
N TYR A 87 15.27 13.18 6.71
CA TYR A 87 15.42 11.96 7.51
C TYR A 87 15.36 10.67 6.67
N ALA A 88 15.48 10.76 5.34
CA ALA A 88 15.35 9.62 4.44
C ALA A 88 16.34 8.48 4.74
N ASP A 89 17.58 8.80 5.10
CA ASP A 89 18.58 7.78 5.45
C ASP A 89 18.23 7.03 6.76
N GLU A 90 17.66 7.73 7.74
CA GLU A 90 17.21 7.11 9.00
C GLU A 90 15.98 6.22 8.74
N PHE A 91 15.03 6.68 7.92
CA PHE A 91 13.90 5.85 7.49
C PHE A 91 14.35 4.64 6.68
N PHE A 92 15.39 4.77 5.85
CA PHE A 92 15.94 3.65 5.12
C PHE A 92 16.56 2.62 6.08
N ALA A 93 17.37 3.05 7.05
CA ALA A 93 17.91 2.16 8.08
C ALA A 93 16.83 1.46 8.89
N LEU A 94 15.76 2.19 9.30
CA LEU A 94 14.59 1.62 9.93
C LEU A 94 13.94 0.57 9.05
N SER A 95 13.76 0.86 7.77
CA SER A 95 13.10 -0.03 6.82
C SER A 95 13.83 -1.35 6.61
N GLN A 96 15.15 -1.30 6.56
CA GLN A 96 15.99 -2.50 6.47
C GLN A 96 15.82 -3.40 7.70
N ALA A 97 15.70 -2.80 8.88
CA ALA A 97 15.57 -3.52 10.14
C ALA A 97 14.14 -4.08 10.36
N GLU A 98 13.09 -3.25 10.12
CA GLU A 98 11.72 -3.57 10.53
C GLU A 98 10.95 -4.39 9.47
N TRP A 99 11.14 -4.12 8.16
CA TRP A 99 10.39 -4.86 7.12
C TRP A 99 11.24 -5.36 5.95
N GLY A 100 12.56 -5.28 6.06
CA GLY A 100 13.47 -5.90 5.09
C GLY A 100 13.57 -5.20 3.74
N CYS A 101 13.37 -3.88 3.68
CA CYS A 101 13.53 -3.08 2.46
C CYS A 101 14.96 -3.13 1.96
N ILE A 102 15.19 -3.43 0.69
CA ILE A 102 16.51 -3.48 0.05
C ILE A 102 16.83 -2.20 -0.72
N ALA A 103 18.10 -2.02 -1.10
CA ALA A 103 18.59 -0.79 -1.69
C ALA A 103 17.85 -0.36 -2.96
N ASN A 104 17.48 -1.28 -3.84
CA ASN A 104 16.78 -0.98 -5.10
C ASN A 104 15.30 -0.60 -4.91
N GLU A 105 14.74 -0.77 -3.72
CA GLU A 105 13.37 -0.40 -3.36
C GLU A 105 13.28 0.97 -2.66
N ARG A 106 14.42 1.56 -2.28
CA ARG A 106 14.51 2.81 -1.53
C ARG A 106 13.68 3.94 -2.17
N LEU A 107 13.77 4.10 -3.49
CA LEU A 107 13.04 5.16 -4.20
C LEU A 107 11.52 5.06 -3.96
N ILE A 108 10.97 3.85 -4.00
CA ILE A 108 9.52 3.62 -3.86
C ILE A 108 9.10 3.69 -2.38
N GLN A 109 9.90 3.10 -1.49
CA GLN A 109 9.50 2.91 -0.10
C GLN A 109 9.87 4.07 0.82
N ILE A 110 10.92 4.82 0.50
CA ILE A 110 11.49 5.84 1.38
C ILE A 110 11.45 7.24 0.78
N ASP A 111 12.01 7.43 -0.42
CA ASP A 111 12.13 8.76 -1.00
C ASP A 111 10.77 9.24 -1.60
N GLY A 112 9.99 8.33 -2.19
CA GLY A 112 8.67 8.59 -2.76
C GLY A 112 7.65 9.20 -1.79
N PRO A 113 7.53 8.74 -0.56
CA PRO A 113 6.65 9.31 0.48
C PRO A 113 6.80 10.82 0.70
N ALA A 114 8.01 11.34 0.66
CA ALA A 114 8.23 12.79 0.80
C ALA A 114 7.52 13.57 -0.34
N PHE A 115 7.63 13.08 -1.57
CA PHE A 115 6.91 13.69 -2.71
C PHE A 115 5.40 13.52 -2.61
N MET A 116 4.90 12.44 -2.00
CA MET A 116 3.46 12.26 -1.74
C MET A 116 2.94 13.32 -0.76
N ALA A 117 3.71 13.66 0.29
CA ALA A 117 3.36 14.73 1.23
C ALA A 117 3.36 16.11 0.55
N LEU A 118 4.39 16.43 -0.25
CA LEU A 118 4.47 17.67 -1.03
C LEU A 118 3.30 17.80 -2.01
N SER A 119 3.01 16.74 -2.78
CA SER A 119 1.86 16.72 -3.70
C SER A 119 0.52 16.92 -2.97
N ALA A 120 0.37 16.35 -1.76
CA ALA A 120 -0.83 16.58 -0.96
C ALA A 120 -0.96 18.08 -0.54
N GLY A 121 0.17 18.75 -0.22
CA GLY A 121 0.21 20.19 0.03
C GLY A 121 -0.20 21.01 -1.19
N GLU A 122 0.32 20.67 -2.36
CA GLU A 122 -0.07 21.34 -3.63
C GLU A 122 -1.57 21.17 -3.93
N LEU A 123 -2.13 20.00 -3.64
CA LEU A 123 -3.56 19.76 -3.83
C LEU A 123 -4.42 20.50 -2.80
N ALA A 124 -3.97 20.58 -1.55
CA ALA A 124 -4.66 21.37 -0.53
C ALA A 124 -4.81 22.83 -0.99
N ALA A 125 -3.73 23.44 -1.50
CA ALA A 125 -3.73 24.81 -1.99
C ALA A 125 -4.66 25.06 -3.20
N GLN A 126 -5.10 24.01 -3.89
CA GLN A 126 -6.02 24.10 -5.04
C GLN A 126 -7.50 24.04 -4.64
N LEU A 127 -7.82 23.76 -3.38
CA LEU A 127 -9.21 23.63 -2.92
C LEU A 127 -9.88 25.01 -2.90
N THR A 128 -10.90 25.16 -3.72
CA THR A 128 -11.70 26.39 -3.84
C THR A 128 -13.17 26.06 -4.01
N ASP A 129 -14.04 27.00 -3.65
CA ASP A 129 -15.46 26.90 -3.99
C ASP A 129 -15.65 27.15 -5.48
N GLU A 130 -16.35 26.26 -6.18
CA GLU A 130 -16.54 26.32 -7.64
C GLU A 130 -17.96 26.72 -8.01
N PRO A 131 -18.18 27.77 -8.83
CA PRO A 131 -19.49 28.04 -9.39
C PRO A 131 -19.85 26.97 -10.42
N ILE A 132 -21.01 26.36 -10.26
CA ILE A 132 -21.53 25.33 -11.18
C ILE A 132 -22.85 25.76 -11.78
N ASN A 133 -23.11 25.32 -13.03
CA ASN A 133 -24.40 25.49 -13.70
C ASN A 133 -25.31 24.33 -13.33
N ALA A 134 -26.15 24.51 -12.29
CA ALA A 134 -27.13 23.52 -11.89
C ALA A 134 -28.45 23.69 -12.64
N PHE A 135 -28.99 22.61 -13.20
CA PHE A 135 -30.27 22.63 -13.90
C PHE A 135 -31.40 23.08 -12.94
N GLY A 136 -32.18 24.07 -13.37
CA GLY A 136 -33.31 24.60 -12.59
C GLY A 136 -32.91 25.56 -11.46
N ALA A 137 -31.64 25.97 -11.35
CA ALA A 137 -31.21 26.95 -10.36
C ALA A 137 -31.78 28.33 -10.66
N ALA A 138 -32.32 29.01 -9.62
CA ALA A 138 -32.84 30.38 -9.72
C ALA A 138 -31.75 31.45 -9.52
N GLY A 139 -30.47 31.04 -9.40
CA GLY A 139 -29.30 31.88 -9.16
C GLY A 139 -28.01 31.11 -9.41
N THR A 140 -26.92 31.50 -8.75
CA THR A 140 -25.65 30.80 -8.81
C THR A 140 -25.60 29.68 -7.81
N THR A 141 -25.08 28.49 -8.21
CA THR A 141 -24.79 27.38 -7.28
C THR A 141 -23.29 27.28 -7.10
N LEU A 142 -22.81 27.30 -5.84
CA LEU A 142 -21.43 26.99 -5.50
C LEU A 142 -21.34 25.52 -5.08
N LEU A 143 -20.36 24.82 -5.61
CA LEU A 143 -19.93 23.50 -5.13
C LEU A 143 -18.73 23.69 -4.22
N ARG A 144 -18.88 23.31 -2.97
CA ARG A 144 -17.85 23.32 -1.95
C ARG A 144 -17.53 21.89 -1.54
N HIS A 145 -16.25 21.59 -1.30
CA HIS A 145 -15.82 20.33 -0.71
C HIS A 145 -15.38 20.58 0.73
N GLU A 146 -16.03 19.92 1.68
CA GLU A 146 -15.76 20.04 3.13
C GLU A 146 -15.08 18.77 3.65
N PRO A 147 -14.19 18.87 4.68
CA PRO A 147 -13.59 17.67 5.29
C PRO A 147 -14.68 16.75 5.85
N LEU A 148 -14.47 15.44 5.79
CA LEU A 148 -15.38 14.44 6.36
C LEU A 148 -15.46 14.49 7.87
N GLY A 149 -14.31 14.69 8.53
CA GLY A 149 -14.22 14.67 9.98
C GLY A 149 -13.01 13.92 10.50
N VAL A 150 -13.23 12.86 11.27
CA VAL A 150 -12.17 12.00 11.80
C VAL A 150 -11.99 10.80 10.90
N VAL A 151 -10.77 10.60 10.42
CA VAL A 151 -10.39 9.48 9.57
C VAL A 151 -9.60 8.45 10.36
N SER A 152 -10.11 7.24 10.46
CA SER A 152 -9.34 6.07 10.91
C SER A 152 -8.53 5.53 9.73
N ILE A 153 -7.22 5.47 9.89
CA ILE A 153 -6.29 4.94 8.88
C ILE A 153 -5.69 3.64 9.38
N LEU A 154 -5.95 2.55 8.67
CA LEU A 154 -5.45 1.22 8.98
C LEU A 154 -4.51 0.77 7.87
N THR A 155 -3.21 0.67 8.18
CA THR A 155 -2.19 0.37 7.18
C THR A 155 -1.56 -1.02 7.38
N PRO A 156 -1.17 -1.69 6.29
CA PRO A 156 -0.48 -2.97 6.32
C PRO A 156 1.02 -2.81 6.56
N TRP A 157 1.73 -3.92 6.54
CA TRP A 157 3.16 -4.03 6.86
C TRP A 157 4.09 -4.00 5.65
N ASN A 158 3.57 -4.12 4.41
CA ASN A 158 4.43 -4.34 3.24
C ASN A 158 5.09 -3.07 2.67
N PHE A 159 4.42 -1.92 2.76
CA PHE A 159 4.95 -0.59 2.41
C PHE A 159 4.57 0.41 3.51
N PRO A 160 4.98 0.17 4.79
CA PRO A 160 4.40 0.87 5.92
C PRO A 160 4.64 2.37 5.85
N HIS A 161 5.86 2.82 5.54
CA HIS A 161 6.19 4.24 5.45
C HIS A 161 5.40 4.93 4.32
N SER A 162 5.40 4.35 3.12
CA SER A 162 4.69 4.91 1.96
C SER A 162 3.19 5.02 2.19
N LEU A 163 2.57 3.96 2.72
CA LEU A 163 1.12 3.93 2.93
C LEU A 163 0.68 4.81 4.11
N ASN A 164 1.50 4.90 5.17
CA ASN A 164 1.23 5.83 6.27
C ASN A 164 1.26 7.28 5.76
N VAL A 165 2.31 7.68 5.07
CA VAL A 165 2.46 9.06 4.56
C VAL A 165 1.38 9.39 3.54
N MET A 166 1.13 8.51 2.56
CA MET A 166 0.14 8.73 1.51
C MET A 166 -1.26 8.99 2.09
N LYS A 167 -1.72 8.13 3.00
CA LYS A 167 -3.06 8.24 3.57
C LYS A 167 -3.18 9.41 4.56
N VAL A 168 -2.19 9.60 5.43
CA VAL A 168 -2.16 10.70 6.41
C VAL A 168 -2.13 12.04 5.69
N SER A 169 -1.22 12.23 4.73
CA SER A 169 -1.10 13.51 4.03
C SER A 169 -2.36 13.87 3.23
N ARG A 170 -3.04 12.90 2.60
CA ARG A 170 -4.31 13.15 1.90
C ARG A 170 -5.45 13.50 2.86
N ALA A 171 -5.57 12.80 3.99
CA ALA A 171 -6.56 13.14 5.01
C ALA A 171 -6.34 14.55 5.58
N LEU A 172 -5.08 14.91 5.84
CA LEU A 172 -4.69 16.24 6.33
C LEU A 172 -4.93 17.35 5.29
N ALA A 173 -4.58 17.12 4.03
CA ALA A 173 -4.82 18.06 2.93
C ALA A 173 -6.31 18.40 2.80
N ALA A 174 -7.19 17.42 2.98
CA ALA A 174 -8.63 17.60 2.98
C ALA A 174 -9.17 18.33 4.24
N GLY A 175 -8.36 18.53 5.29
CA GLY A 175 -8.77 19.18 6.55
C GLY A 175 -9.30 18.22 7.62
N ASN A 176 -9.15 16.91 7.43
CA ASN A 176 -9.55 15.91 8.44
C ASN A 176 -8.53 15.78 9.55
N THR A 177 -8.96 15.19 10.67
CA THR A 177 -8.08 14.68 11.72
C THR A 177 -7.93 13.17 11.60
N VAL A 178 -6.86 12.60 12.16
CA VAL A 178 -6.42 11.23 11.88
C VAL A 178 -6.19 10.43 13.16
N VAL A 179 -6.67 9.18 13.14
CA VAL A 179 -6.20 8.11 14.03
C VAL A 179 -5.51 7.06 13.15
N LEU A 180 -4.18 7.05 13.16
CA LEU A 180 -3.36 6.09 12.42
C LEU A 180 -3.10 4.85 13.27
N LYS A 181 -3.45 3.70 12.75
CA LYS A 181 -3.11 2.38 13.29
C LYS A 181 -2.27 1.61 12.27
N PRO A 182 -0.94 1.64 12.38
CA PRO A 182 -0.07 0.81 11.54
C PRO A 182 -0.22 -0.68 11.90
N SER A 183 0.29 -1.54 11.03
CA SER A 183 0.39 -2.98 11.32
C SER A 183 1.21 -3.24 12.59
N PRO A 184 0.84 -4.21 13.45
CA PRO A 184 1.67 -4.61 14.58
C PRO A 184 3.00 -5.27 14.17
N LEU A 185 3.20 -5.61 12.90
CA LEU A 185 4.48 -6.09 12.35
C LEU A 185 5.42 -4.97 11.91
N THR A 186 4.93 -3.71 11.85
CA THR A 186 5.73 -2.54 11.44
C THR A 186 5.25 -1.30 12.20
N PRO A 187 5.25 -1.33 13.54
CA PRO A 187 4.72 -0.25 14.37
C PRO A 187 5.61 0.99 14.34
N LEU A 188 6.93 0.81 14.24
CA LEU A 188 7.91 1.90 14.31
C LEU A 188 7.78 2.85 13.13
N ALA A 189 7.46 2.35 11.92
CA ALA A 189 7.23 3.20 10.76
C ALA A 189 6.14 4.26 11.00
N GLY A 190 5.06 3.92 11.72
CA GLY A 190 4.01 4.86 12.11
C GLY A 190 4.44 5.81 13.22
N LEU A 191 5.15 5.32 14.23
CA LEU A 191 5.64 6.13 15.35
C LEU A 191 6.76 7.08 14.92
N ALA A 192 7.64 6.65 14.00
CA ALA A 192 8.65 7.52 13.40
C ALA A 192 8.01 8.66 12.59
N LEU A 193 6.91 8.38 11.85
CA LEU A 193 6.14 9.42 11.17
C LEU A 193 5.54 10.41 12.18
N ALA A 194 4.99 9.93 13.31
CA ALA A 194 4.48 10.79 14.37
C ALA A 194 5.57 11.71 14.93
N ARG A 195 6.80 11.19 15.12
CA ARG A 195 7.94 11.98 15.55
C ARG A 195 8.27 13.10 14.57
N ILE A 196 8.30 12.80 13.27
CA ILE A 196 8.56 13.84 12.26
C ILE A 196 7.47 14.90 12.29
N ILE A 197 6.20 14.52 12.44
CA ILE A 197 5.08 15.46 12.58
C ILE A 197 5.26 16.34 13.82
N ASP A 198 5.56 15.77 14.96
CA ASP A 198 5.69 16.46 16.26
C ASP A 198 6.89 17.44 16.28
N GLU A 199 8.04 17.02 15.76
CA GLU A 199 9.30 17.78 15.86
C GLU A 199 9.49 18.79 14.71
N HIS A 200 8.83 18.60 13.53
CA HIS A 200 9.18 19.32 12.31
C HIS A 200 8.01 19.96 11.57
N THR A 201 6.80 19.91 12.14
CA THR A 201 5.63 20.55 11.52
C THR A 201 4.83 21.37 12.51
N ASP A 202 4.06 22.33 11.97
CA ASP A 202 3.13 23.14 12.74
C ASP A 202 1.71 22.50 12.81
N ILE A 203 1.59 21.20 12.53
CA ILE A 203 0.32 20.47 12.65
C ILE A 203 -0.13 20.48 14.12
N PRO A 204 -1.36 20.99 14.43
CA PRO A 204 -1.79 21.17 15.81
C PRO A 204 -1.95 19.85 16.58
N PRO A 205 -1.81 19.88 17.94
CA PRO A 205 -2.10 18.73 18.79
C PRO A 205 -3.47 18.10 18.52
N GLY A 206 -3.55 16.76 18.57
CA GLY A 206 -4.78 16.01 18.35
C GLY A 206 -5.17 15.80 16.88
N VAL A 207 -4.61 16.57 15.94
CA VAL A 207 -4.89 16.40 14.50
C VAL A 207 -4.38 15.06 13.98
N VAL A 208 -3.21 14.61 14.44
CA VAL A 208 -2.68 13.28 14.17
C VAL A 208 -2.48 12.52 15.48
N ASN A 209 -2.98 11.30 15.54
CA ASN A 209 -2.81 10.38 16.66
C ASN A 209 -2.34 9.03 16.11
N VAL A 210 -1.34 8.41 16.75
CA VAL A 210 -0.77 7.13 16.31
C VAL A 210 -0.83 6.13 17.47
N VAL A 211 -1.54 5.03 17.24
CA VAL A 211 -1.72 3.94 18.22
C VAL A 211 -1.39 2.60 17.57
N THR A 212 -0.72 1.74 18.33
CA THR A 212 -0.17 0.46 17.86
C THR A 212 -0.69 -0.73 18.69
N PRO A 213 -2.02 -1.00 18.69
CA PRO A 213 -2.52 -2.19 19.37
C PRO A 213 -2.04 -3.45 18.65
N SER A 214 -1.51 -4.43 19.40
CA SER A 214 -1.14 -5.75 18.88
C SER A 214 -2.37 -6.65 18.70
N GLY A 215 -3.43 -6.41 19.46
CA GLY A 215 -4.66 -7.20 19.51
C GLY A 215 -5.71 -6.78 18.47
N ILE A 216 -6.60 -7.73 18.14
CA ILE A 216 -7.67 -7.51 17.14
C ILE A 216 -8.69 -6.48 17.62
N GLU A 217 -9.05 -6.48 18.90
CA GLU A 217 -10.10 -5.59 19.44
C GLU A 217 -9.69 -4.12 19.36
N GLY A 218 -8.42 -3.78 19.66
CA GLY A 218 -7.87 -2.44 19.47
C GLY A 218 -7.89 -1.99 18.01
N SER A 219 -7.78 -2.95 17.06
CA SER A 219 -7.86 -2.67 15.62
C SER A 219 -9.31 -2.51 15.14
N LYS A 220 -10.29 -3.15 15.79
CA LYS A 220 -11.72 -3.05 15.43
C LYS A 220 -12.37 -1.78 15.95
N LEU A 221 -11.98 -1.30 17.13
CA LEU A 221 -12.60 -0.13 17.75
C LEU A 221 -12.68 1.08 16.80
N PRO A 222 -11.61 1.50 16.09
CA PRO A 222 -11.68 2.62 15.16
C PRO A 222 -12.57 2.37 13.93
N THR A 223 -13.00 1.13 13.65
CA THR A 223 -13.91 0.82 12.54
C THR A 223 -15.38 0.91 12.94
N THR A 224 -15.70 0.77 14.22
CA THR A 224 -17.07 0.74 14.73
C THR A 224 -17.47 2.01 15.50
N ASP A 225 -16.50 2.76 16.04
CA ASP A 225 -16.75 3.92 16.91
C ASP A 225 -17.51 5.05 16.15
N PRO A 226 -18.63 5.55 16.68
CA PRO A 226 -19.44 6.56 16.00
C PRO A 226 -18.76 7.94 15.87
N ARG A 227 -17.65 8.20 16.57
CA ARG A 227 -16.87 9.44 16.45
C ARG A 227 -15.96 9.45 15.23
N ILE A 228 -15.82 8.31 14.54
CA ILE A 228 -15.07 8.18 13.29
C ILE A 228 -16.04 8.35 12.10
N ASP A 229 -15.70 9.22 11.16
CA ASP A 229 -16.51 9.54 9.98
C ASP A 229 -16.09 8.70 8.76
N MET A 230 -14.79 8.36 8.66
CA MET A 230 -14.25 7.58 7.56
C MET A 230 -13.27 6.50 8.04
N VAL A 231 -13.25 5.35 7.35
CA VAL A 231 -12.19 4.34 7.47
C VAL A 231 -11.45 4.22 6.15
N SER A 232 -10.15 4.52 6.16
CA SER A 232 -9.22 4.28 5.05
C SER A 232 -8.36 3.06 5.39
N PHE A 233 -8.58 1.96 4.68
CA PHE A 233 -7.96 0.66 4.95
C PHE A 233 -7.14 0.18 3.76
N THR A 234 -5.96 -0.37 4.02
CA THR A 234 -5.21 -1.20 3.07
C THR A 234 -4.85 -2.52 3.73
N GLY A 235 -5.15 -3.64 3.07
CA GLY A 235 -4.89 -4.98 3.59
C GLY A 235 -5.58 -6.09 2.79
N SER A 236 -5.80 -7.27 3.41
CA SER A 236 -6.45 -8.38 2.72
C SER A 236 -7.93 -8.11 2.41
N SER A 237 -8.43 -8.66 1.29
CA SER A 237 -9.86 -8.54 0.93
C SER A 237 -10.80 -9.16 1.97
N ALA A 238 -10.33 -10.16 2.72
CA ALA A 238 -11.11 -10.74 3.83
C ALA A 238 -11.35 -9.72 4.94
N VAL A 239 -10.29 -9.04 5.41
CA VAL A 239 -10.39 -7.98 6.42
C VAL A 239 -11.12 -6.76 5.86
N GLY A 240 -10.92 -6.40 4.57
CA GLY A 240 -11.66 -5.31 3.93
C GLY A 240 -13.18 -5.51 3.98
N ARG A 241 -13.67 -6.73 3.79
CA ARG A 241 -15.10 -7.06 3.97
C ARG A 241 -15.58 -6.89 5.42
N GLU A 242 -14.75 -7.28 6.41
CA GLU A 242 -15.07 -7.07 7.82
C GLU A 242 -15.13 -5.59 8.17
N VAL A 243 -14.17 -4.79 7.69
CA VAL A 243 -14.16 -3.32 7.86
C VAL A 243 -15.41 -2.69 7.24
N MET A 244 -15.79 -3.11 6.02
CA MET A 244 -17.00 -2.62 5.35
C MET A 244 -18.26 -2.94 6.16
N ALA A 245 -18.37 -4.16 6.67
CA ALA A 245 -19.49 -4.57 7.51
C ALA A 245 -19.57 -3.79 8.83
N ALA A 246 -18.41 -3.58 9.48
CA ALA A 246 -18.31 -2.82 10.73
C ALA A 246 -18.69 -1.34 10.55
N ALA A 247 -18.22 -0.71 9.46
CA ALA A 247 -18.48 0.70 9.14
C ALA A 247 -19.96 0.99 8.84
N ALA A 248 -20.72 -0.01 8.37
CA ALA A 248 -22.13 0.13 8.01
C ALA A 248 -23.02 0.57 9.19
N GLY A 249 -22.63 0.25 10.43
CA GLY A 249 -23.42 0.58 11.63
C GLY A 249 -23.64 2.08 11.85
N THR A 250 -22.78 2.94 11.30
CA THR A 250 -22.89 4.41 11.39
C THR A 250 -22.75 5.08 10.03
N MET A 251 -22.87 4.33 8.92
CA MET A 251 -22.77 4.84 7.54
C MET A 251 -21.44 5.58 7.27
N LYS A 252 -20.34 5.10 7.85
CA LYS A 252 -19.03 5.71 7.62
C LYS A 252 -18.64 5.67 6.15
N ARG A 253 -17.97 6.70 5.68
CA ARG A 253 -17.26 6.63 4.41
C ARG A 253 -16.17 5.56 4.51
N ILE A 254 -16.00 4.76 3.46
CA ILE A 254 -14.95 3.75 3.40
C ILE A 254 -14.13 3.91 2.13
N LEU A 255 -12.81 3.72 2.27
CA LEU A 255 -11.86 3.58 1.19
C LEU A 255 -11.07 2.31 1.46
N LEU A 256 -11.18 1.34 0.56
CA LEU A 256 -10.59 0.01 0.73
C LEU A 256 -9.62 -0.25 -0.42
N GLU A 257 -8.35 -0.45 -0.10
CA GLU A 257 -7.33 -0.96 -0.99
C GLU A 257 -6.95 -2.38 -0.54
N CYS A 258 -7.29 -3.36 -1.38
CA CYS A 258 -7.17 -4.76 -1.03
C CYS A 258 -6.23 -5.51 -1.99
N GLY A 259 -6.18 -6.83 -1.84
CA GLY A 259 -5.28 -7.70 -2.58
C GLY A 259 -5.46 -7.68 -4.10
N GLY A 260 -4.50 -8.28 -4.78
CA GLY A 260 -4.48 -8.43 -6.22
C GLY A 260 -3.98 -9.81 -6.67
N LYS A 261 -4.30 -10.17 -7.90
CA LYS A 261 -3.74 -11.31 -8.63
C LYS A 261 -3.55 -10.90 -10.08
N SER A 262 -2.76 -9.86 -10.28
CA SER A 262 -2.66 -9.14 -11.54
C SER A 262 -1.95 -9.96 -12.61
N ALA A 263 -2.32 -9.72 -13.88
CA ALA A 263 -1.75 -10.40 -15.03
C ALA A 263 -0.78 -9.49 -15.78
N GLY A 264 0.40 -10.02 -16.13
CA GLY A 264 1.29 -9.50 -17.15
C GLY A 264 1.08 -10.27 -18.45
N ILE A 265 0.71 -9.61 -19.54
CA ILE A 265 0.40 -10.23 -20.82
C ILE A 265 1.51 -9.89 -21.81
N PHE A 266 2.21 -10.88 -22.36
CA PHE A 266 3.10 -10.71 -23.49
C PHE A 266 2.31 -10.95 -24.77
N LEU A 267 2.27 -9.97 -25.66
CA LEU A 267 1.75 -10.19 -27.03
C LEU A 267 2.77 -10.96 -27.86
N ASP A 268 2.31 -11.58 -28.93
CA ASP A 268 3.18 -12.44 -29.73
C ASP A 268 4.24 -11.68 -30.54
N ASP A 269 4.11 -10.37 -30.68
CA ASP A 269 5.07 -9.48 -31.34
C ASP A 269 6.10 -8.84 -30.39
N VAL A 270 6.04 -9.14 -29.07
CA VAL A 270 6.97 -8.57 -28.08
C VAL A 270 8.41 -8.98 -28.38
N GLU A 271 9.34 -8.02 -28.27
CA GLU A 271 10.77 -8.30 -28.30
C GLU A 271 11.24 -8.78 -26.92
N VAL A 272 11.56 -10.06 -26.81
CA VAL A 272 11.99 -10.70 -25.57
C VAL A 272 13.48 -10.43 -25.34
N THR A 273 13.81 -9.49 -24.45
CA THR A 273 15.18 -9.17 -24.02
C THR A 273 15.40 -9.59 -22.57
N ASP A 274 16.67 -9.79 -22.16
CA ASP A 274 16.99 -10.11 -20.75
C ASP A 274 16.53 -8.99 -19.81
N THR A 275 16.72 -7.73 -20.19
CA THR A 275 16.25 -6.57 -19.42
C THR A 275 14.74 -6.59 -19.21
N LEU A 276 13.97 -6.98 -20.22
CA LEU A 276 12.53 -7.15 -20.09
C LEU A 276 12.20 -8.29 -19.12
N LEU A 277 12.88 -9.42 -19.22
CA LEU A 277 12.63 -10.56 -18.35
C LEU A 277 13.06 -10.31 -16.90
N GLU A 278 14.15 -9.61 -16.66
CA GLU A 278 14.55 -9.12 -15.33
C GLU A 278 13.46 -8.21 -14.74
N ARG A 279 12.93 -7.30 -15.53
CA ARG A 279 11.81 -6.43 -15.14
C ARG A 279 10.55 -7.24 -14.82
N ILE A 280 10.20 -8.24 -15.62
CA ILE A 280 9.04 -9.12 -15.40
C ILE A 280 9.21 -9.93 -14.11
N LEU A 281 10.40 -10.45 -13.84
CA LEU A 281 10.67 -11.16 -12.60
C LEU A 281 10.57 -10.21 -11.39
N PHE A 282 11.06 -8.98 -11.52
CA PHE A 282 10.91 -7.96 -10.48
C PHE A 282 9.45 -7.61 -10.24
N ASP A 283 8.69 -7.21 -11.26
CA ASP A 283 7.31 -6.77 -11.16
C ASP A 283 6.31 -7.91 -10.84
N GLY A 284 6.70 -9.18 -11.02
CA GLY A 284 5.84 -10.35 -10.81
C GLY A 284 6.20 -11.18 -9.58
N CYS A 285 7.45 -11.07 -9.08
CA CYS A 285 7.96 -12.02 -8.10
C CYS A 285 8.89 -11.39 -7.04
N SER A 286 9.94 -10.63 -7.42
CA SER A 286 11.00 -10.29 -6.49
C SER A 286 10.86 -8.93 -5.80
N LEU A 287 10.06 -7.99 -6.32
CA LEU A 287 9.79 -6.74 -5.62
C LEU A 287 9.24 -7.04 -4.22
N HIS A 288 9.97 -6.58 -3.21
CA HIS A 288 9.68 -6.78 -1.80
C HIS A 288 9.35 -8.26 -1.45
N ALA A 289 10.13 -9.18 -2.00
CA ALA A 289 9.92 -10.63 -1.88
C ALA A 289 8.48 -11.07 -2.23
N GLY A 290 7.89 -10.47 -3.25
CA GLY A 290 6.53 -10.81 -3.69
C GLY A 290 5.40 -10.22 -2.84
N GLN A 291 5.71 -9.31 -1.90
CA GLN A 291 4.76 -8.79 -0.91
C GLN A 291 4.15 -7.45 -1.33
N ALA A 292 3.74 -7.33 -2.59
CA ALA A 292 3.07 -6.14 -3.11
C ALA A 292 1.78 -6.51 -3.85
N CYS A 293 0.70 -5.79 -3.55
CA CYS A 293 -0.64 -6.05 -4.10
C CYS A 293 -0.73 -5.83 -5.62
N ILE A 294 0.16 -4.99 -6.19
CA ILE A 294 0.16 -4.62 -7.62
C ILE A 294 0.92 -5.60 -8.51
N LEU A 295 1.60 -6.60 -7.93
CA LEU A 295 2.47 -7.50 -8.69
C LEU A 295 1.72 -8.27 -9.77
N GLN A 296 2.34 -8.37 -10.97
CA GLN A 296 1.85 -9.21 -12.04
C GLN A 296 2.27 -10.67 -11.81
N SER A 297 1.77 -11.24 -10.71
CA SER A 297 2.12 -12.61 -10.28
C SER A 297 1.54 -13.73 -11.16
N ARG A 298 0.77 -13.37 -12.21
CA ARG A 298 0.35 -14.25 -13.30
C ARG A 298 0.95 -13.74 -14.61
N LEU A 299 1.89 -14.46 -15.21
CA LEU A 299 2.47 -14.14 -16.51
C LEU A 299 1.78 -14.97 -17.60
N LEU A 300 1.19 -14.29 -18.56
CA LEU A 300 0.50 -14.91 -19.70
C LEU A 300 1.37 -14.80 -20.94
N LEU A 301 1.74 -15.93 -21.52
CA LEU A 301 2.63 -16.05 -22.67
C LEU A 301 1.94 -16.70 -23.86
N PRO A 302 2.09 -16.17 -25.07
CA PRO A 302 1.59 -16.85 -26.26
C PRO A 302 2.33 -18.18 -26.47
N ASP A 303 1.64 -19.20 -26.97
CA ASP A 303 2.16 -20.57 -27.13
C ASP A 303 3.58 -20.61 -27.71
N ARG A 304 3.86 -19.77 -28.73
CA ARG A 304 5.15 -19.75 -29.43
C ARG A 304 6.33 -19.20 -28.60
N LEU A 305 6.07 -18.38 -27.58
CA LEU A 305 7.12 -17.77 -26.73
C LEU A 305 7.28 -18.48 -25.39
N HIS A 306 6.31 -19.30 -24.99
CA HIS A 306 6.22 -19.82 -23.63
C HIS A 306 7.48 -20.53 -23.18
N ASP A 307 7.95 -21.54 -23.90
CA ASP A 307 9.07 -22.38 -23.43
C ASP A 307 10.38 -21.57 -23.40
N GLU A 308 10.66 -20.76 -24.44
CA GLU A 308 11.83 -19.89 -24.48
C GLU A 308 11.84 -18.90 -23.32
N VAL A 309 10.70 -18.23 -23.05
CA VAL A 309 10.60 -17.23 -21.98
C VAL A 309 10.72 -17.90 -20.61
N VAL A 310 10.11 -19.06 -20.40
CA VAL A 310 10.22 -19.81 -19.14
C VAL A 310 11.67 -20.21 -18.89
N ASP A 311 12.37 -20.81 -19.85
CA ASP A 311 13.77 -21.24 -19.69
C ASP A 311 14.67 -20.04 -19.29
N ARG A 312 14.52 -18.90 -19.97
CA ARG A 312 15.29 -17.68 -19.66
C ARG A 312 14.92 -17.09 -18.29
N LEU A 313 13.63 -17.06 -17.92
CA LEU A 313 13.20 -16.60 -16.60
C LEU A 313 13.77 -17.48 -15.48
N VAL A 314 13.84 -18.79 -15.69
CA VAL A 314 14.47 -19.73 -14.74
C VAL A 314 15.93 -19.38 -14.53
N GLU A 315 16.69 -19.15 -15.64
CA GLU A 315 18.09 -18.74 -15.53
C GLU A 315 18.26 -17.42 -14.78
N ILE A 316 17.38 -16.45 -14.98
CA ILE A 316 17.40 -15.15 -14.27
C ILE A 316 17.05 -15.36 -12.80
N ALA A 317 15.99 -16.10 -12.49
CA ALA A 317 15.55 -16.35 -11.12
C ALA A 317 16.63 -17.04 -10.27
N CYS A 318 17.38 -18.00 -10.85
CA CYS A 318 18.50 -18.69 -10.20
C CYS A 318 19.69 -17.77 -9.88
N ARG A 319 19.78 -16.59 -10.52
CA ARG A 319 20.85 -15.60 -10.28
C ARG A 319 20.45 -14.51 -9.29
N VAL A 320 19.19 -14.42 -8.90
CA VAL A 320 18.72 -13.41 -7.93
C VAL A 320 19.40 -13.63 -6.59
N LYS A 321 20.17 -12.62 -6.16
CA LYS A 321 20.79 -12.64 -4.84
C LYS A 321 19.77 -12.34 -3.75
N VAL A 322 19.36 -13.40 -3.05
CA VAL A 322 18.49 -13.29 -1.86
C VAL A 322 19.39 -13.10 -0.62
N GLY A 323 19.05 -12.18 0.28
CA GLY A 323 19.90 -12.00 1.46
C GLY A 323 19.55 -10.82 2.35
N ASP A 324 20.51 -10.43 3.18
CA ASP A 324 20.42 -9.35 4.15
C ASP A 324 20.10 -8.01 3.47
N PRO A 325 19.03 -7.29 3.88
CA PRO A 325 18.68 -5.99 3.32
C PRO A 325 19.75 -4.92 3.43
N THR A 326 20.72 -5.07 4.33
CA THR A 326 21.83 -4.12 4.50
C THR A 326 22.95 -4.29 3.46
N ASP A 327 22.98 -5.43 2.76
CA ASP A 327 23.90 -5.66 1.65
C ASP A 327 23.36 -4.98 0.37
N PRO A 328 24.07 -3.97 -0.19
CA PRO A 328 23.59 -3.22 -1.35
C PRO A 328 23.48 -4.05 -2.64
N GLU A 329 24.11 -5.23 -2.69
CA GLU A 329 24.03 -6.13 -3.84
C GLU A 329 22.83 -7.09 -3.79
N VAL A 330 22.10 -7.14 -2.68
CA VAL A 330 20.90 -7.98 -2.53
C VAL A 330 19.80 -7.47 -3.44
N GLN A 331 19.17 -8.41 -4.15
CA GLN A 331 18.11 -8.15 -5.13
C GLN A 331 16.73 -8.56 -4.63
N MET A 332 16.67 -9.36 -3.56
CA MET A 332 15.43 -9.74 -2.88
C MET A 332 15.69 -9.95 -1.38
N GLY A 333 14.91 -9.26 -0.55
CA GLY A 333 14.94 -9.34 0.90
C GLY A 333 14.11 -10.49 1.47
N PRO A 334 13.85 -10.49 2.79
CA PRO A 334 13.04 -11.50 3.46
C PRO A 334 11.53 -11.27 3.28
N LEU A 335 10.73 -12.29 3.56
CA LEU A 335 9.32 -12.17 3.91
C LEU A 335 9.20 -11.57 5.33
N ILE A 336 8.08 -10.90 5.62
CA ILE A 336 7.91 -10.14 6.87
C ILE A 336 7.92 -11.02 8.14
N SER A 337 7.52 -12.28 8.06
CA SER A 337 7.39 -13.14 9.23
C SER A 337 7.48 -14.63 8.87
N SER A 338 7.73 -15.48 9.88
CA SER A 338 7.64 -16.93 9.72
C SER A 338 6.26 -17.39 9.25
N ALA A 339 5.20 -16.79 9.78
CA ALA A 339 3.83 -17.12 9.39
C ALA A 339 3.56 -16.83 7.90
N GLN A 340 4.12 -15.73 7.37
CA GLN A 340 4.00 -15.42 5.94
C GLN A 340 4.83 -16.40 5.09
N ARG A 341 6.04 -16.75 5.53
CA ARG A 341 6.85 -17.78 4.85
C ARG A 341 6.15 -19.12 4.81
N ASP A 342 5.63 -19.60 5.94
CA ASP A 342 4.92 -20.87 6.03
C ASP A 342 3.66 -20.87 5.12
N ARG A 343 2.97 -19.73 5.00
CA ARG A 343 1.86 -19.56 4.06
C ARG A 343 2.31 -19.68 2.61
N VAL A 344 3.43 -19.07 2.22
CA VAL A 344 4.00 -19.19 0.87
C VAL A 344 4.38 -20.63 0.56
N GLU A 345 5.07 -21.30 1.48
CA GLU A 345 5.43 -22.73 1.39
C GLU A 345 4.18 -23.61 1.18
N ALA A 346 3.12 -23.36 1.94
CA ALA A 346 1.86 -24.09 1.81
C ALA A 346 1.19 -23.89 0.45
N HIS A 347 1.18 -22.66 -0.09
CA HIS A 347 0.64 -22.39 -1.42
C HIS A 347 1.43 -23.11 -2.52
N VAL A 348 2.77 -23.09 -2.46
CA VAL A 348 3.63 -23.82 -3.41
C VAL A 348 3.40 -25.32 -3.33
N ALA A 349 3.37 -25.88 -2.12
CA ALA A 349 3.14 -27.33 -1.92
C ALA A 349 1.76 -27.76 -2.43
N SER A 350 0.71 -26.96 -2.19
CA SER A 350 -0.62 -27.23 -2.73
C SER A 350 -0.62 -27.20 -4.27
N ALA A 351 0.00 -26.20 -4.88
CA ALA A 351 0.06 -26.09 -6.33
C ALA A 351 0.75 -27.30 -6.98
N LEU A 352 1.84 -27.80 -6.39
CA LEU A 352 2.52 -29.00 -6.86
C LEU A 352 1.64 -30.26 -6.72
N THR A 353 0.89 -30.36 -5.63
CA THR A 353 -0.08 -31.45 -5.43
C THR A 353 -1.22 -31.41 -6.47
N ASP A 354 -1.62 -30.20 -6.86
CA ASP A 354 -2.66 -29.95 -7.87
C ASP A 354 -2.14 -30.11 -9.31
N GLY A 355 -0.87 -30.49 -9.50
CA GLY A 355 -0.28 -30.83 -10.79
C GLY A 355 0.53 -29.69 -11.45
N ALA A 356 0.78 -28.58 -10.77
CA ALA A 356 1.72 -27.57 -11.26
C ALA A 356 3.16 -28.13 -11.33
N THR A 357 3.96 -27.58 -12.23
CA THR A 357 5.39 -27.91 -12.37
C THR A 357 6.22 -26.81 -11.74
N LEU A 358 7.13 -27.17 -10.85
CA LEU A 358 8.13 -26.25 -10.30
C LEU A 358 9.25 -26.06 -11.33
N ALA A 359 9.34 -24.86 -11.91
CA ALA A 359 10.40 -24.54 -12.87
C ALA A 359 11.63 -23.94 -12.20
N ALA A 360 11.46 -23.15 -11.12
CA ALA A 360 12.56 -22.60 -10.31
C ALA A 360 12.13 -22.35 -8.87
N GLY A 361 13.08 -22.31 -7.94
CA GLY A 361 12.91 -21.94 -6.54
C GLY A 361 12.12 -22.98 -5.73
N GLY A 362 11.18 -22.51 -4.91
CA GLY A 362 10.29 -23.35 -4.10
C GLY A 362 10.85 -23.76 -2.75
N ASN A 363 12.02 -23.25 -2.36
CA ASN A 363 12.71 -23.61 -1.14
C ASN A 363 13.16 -22.39 -0.35
N ARG A 364 13.63 -22.63 0.86
CA ARG A 364 14.43 -21.67 1.61
C ARG A 364 15.85 -21.63 1.03
N PRO A 365 16.44 -20.43 0.82
CA PRO A 365 17.78 -20.34 0.25
C PRO A 365 18.82 -21.04 1.13
N ALA A 366 19.73 -21.79 0.50
CA ALA A 366 20.83 -22.42 1.21
C ALA A 366 21.77 -21.39 1.84
N GLY A 367 22.20 -21.62 3.07
CA GLY A 367 23.13 -20.74 3.80
C GLY A 367 22.49 -19.53 4.47
N LEU A 368 21.18 -19.37 4.39
CA LEU A 368 20.39 -18.38 5.13
C LEU A 368 19.57 -19.08 6.22
N ASP A 369 20.23 -19.54 7.29
CA ASP A 369 19.62 -20.30 8.37
C ASP A 369 18.71 -19.47 9.28
N LYS A 370 18.90 -18.15 9.28
CA LYS A 370 18.09 -17.16 10.00
C LYS A 370 17.46 -16.17 9.02
N GLY A 371 16.33 -15.62 9.44
CA GLY A 371 15.50 -14.76 8.62
C GLY A 371 14.43 -15.53 7.85
N PHE A 372 13.42 -14.79 7.40
CA PHE A 372 12.25 -15.39 6.76
C PHE A 372 12.38 -15.42 5.24
N TYR A 373 13.53 -15.88 4.75
CA TYR A 373 13.84 -15.92 3.32
C TYR A 373 13.14 -17.05 2.58
N PHE A 374 12.82 -16.80 1.31
CA PHE A 374 12.28 -17.78 0.37
C PHE A 374 12.81 -17.48 -1.03
N GLU A 375 13.07 -18.50 -1.86
CA GLU A 375 13.59 -18.31 -3.21
C GLU A 375 12.55 -17.75 -4.18
N PRO A 376 12.96 -16.93 -5.19
CA PRO A 376 12.09 -16.60 -6.32
C PRO A 376 11.60 -17.89 -6.96
N THR A 377 10.28 -18.04 -7.04
CA THR A 377 9.64 -19.31 -7.42
C THR A 377 8.82 -19.14 -8.68
N ILE A 378 9.03 -20.02 -9.65
CA ILE A 378 8.30 -20.03 -10.92
C ILE A 378 7.54 -21.35 -11.05
N LEU A 379 6.22 -21.24 -11.23
CA LEU A 379 5.32 -22.37 -11.45
C LEU A 379 4.74 -22.33 -12.85
N THR A 380 4.76 -23.48 -13.55
CA THR A 380 4.17 -23.67 -14.87
C THR A 380 3.14 -24.82 -14.84
N GLY A 381 2.44 -25.05 -15.96
CA GLY A 381 1.41 -26.08 -16.04
C GLY A 381 0.19 -25.83 -15.13
N VAL A 382 0.01 -24.58 -14.69
CA VAL A 382 -1.10 -24.16 -13.86
C VAL A 382 -2.34 -23.86 -14.72
N THR A 383 -3.50 -24.39 -14.31
CA THR A 383 -4.76 -24.04 -14.96
C THR A 383 -5.29 -22.70 -14.43
N PRO A 384 -6.03 -21.91 -15.23
CA PRO A 384 -6.55 -20.61 -14.78
C PRO A 384 -7.47 -20.67 -13.54
N ASP A 385 -8.10 -21.82 -13.26
CA ASP A 385 -9.01 -22.03 -12.13
C ASP A 385 -8.33 -22.65 -10.89
N ALA A 386 -7.04 -23.00 -10.98
CA ALA A 386 -6.30 -23.55 -9.85
C ALA A 386 -6.22 -22.53 -8.70
N SER A 387 -6.20 -23.02 -7.45
CA SER A 387 -6.10 -22.17 -6.26
C SER A 387 -4.94 -21.17 -6.34
N ILE A 388 -3.75 -21.64 -6.76
CA ILE A 388 -2.56 -20.78 -6.91
C ILE A 388 -2.73 -19.70 -8.00
N ALA A 389 -3.63 -19.88 -8.98
CA ALA A 389 -3.96 -18.89 -10.00
C ALA A 389 -4.98 -17.84 -9.52
N GLN A 390 -5.80 -18.20 -8.54
CA GLN A 390 -6.92 -17.40 -8.05
C GLN A 390 -6.62 -16.69 -6.72
N GLU A 391 -5.80 -17.28 -5.86
CA GLU A 391 -5.49 -16.73 -4.54
C GLU A 391 -4.23 -15.87 -4.56
N GLU A 392 -4.24 -14.80 -3.78
CA GLU A 392 -3.07 -13.96 -3.55
C GLU A 392 -2.11 -14.65 -2.58
N VAL A 393 -0.95 -15.07 -3.07
CA VAL A 393 0.10 -15.73 -2.27
C VAL A 393 0.77 -14.73 -1.33
N PHE A 394 1.03 -13.51 -1.83
CA PHE A 394 1.74 -12.44 -1.15
C PHE A 394 3.17 -12.86 -0.76
N GLY A 395 3.87 -13.44 -1.73
CA GLY A 395 5.23 -13.97 -1.63
C GLY A 395 5.85 -14.13 -3.02
N PRO A 396 7.12 -14.52 -3.12
CA PRO A 396 7.90 -14.50 -4.36
C PRO A 396 7.54 -15.68 -5.29
N VAL A 397 6.29 -15.74 -5.74
CA VAL A 397 5.75 -16.81 -6.58
C VAL A 397 5.10 -16.25 -7.84
N LEU A 398 5.71 -16.55 -8.99
CA LEU A 398 5.21 -16.24 -10.33
C LEU A 398 4.56 -17.48 -10.94
N THR A 399 3.31 -17.37 -11.38
CA THR A 399 2.62 -18.42 -12.14
C THR A 399 2.60 -18.08 -13.63
N VAL A 400 2.99 -19.02 -14.50
CA VAL A 400 3.09 -18.80 -15.94
C VAL A 400 2.04 -19.63 -16.66
N PHE A 401 1.32 -18.95 -17.57
CA PHE A 401 0.22 -19.53 -18.35
C PHE A 401 0.51 -19.44 -19.83
N ARG A 402 0.01 -20.42 -20.58
CA ARG A 402 -0.08 -20.34 -22.05
C ARG A 402 -1.41 -19.72 -22.45
N TYR A 403 -1.41 -19.04 -23.58
CA TYR A 403 -2.63 -18.58 -24.23
C TYR A 403 -2.48 -18.67 -25.78
N HIS A 404 -3.60 -18.75 -26.50
CA HIS A 404 -3.62 -18.97 -27.93
C HIS A 404 -3.74 -17.66 -28.74
N ASP A 405 -4.60 -16.73 -28.31
CA ASP A 405 -4.84 -15.45 -28.97
C ASP A 405 -5.18 -14.35 -27.95
N ASP A 406 -5.34 -13.11 -28.41
CA ASP A 406 -5.62 -11.95 -27.56
C ASP A 406 -6.94 -12.10 -26.77
N ASP A 407 -7.94 -12.80 -27.32
CA ASP A 407 -9.23 -13.04 -26.65
C ASP A 407 -9.04 -14.01 -25.48
N ASP A 408 -8.27 -15.05 -25.68
CA ASP A 408 -7.91 -16.02 -24.64
C ASP A 408 -7.06 -15.37 -23.53
N ALA A 409 -6.05 -14.57 -23.91
CA ALA A 409 -5.24 -13.82 -22.94
C ALA A 409 -6.09 -12.91 -22.05
N VAL A 410 -7.04 -12.18 -22.66
CA VAL A 410 -7.96 -11.31 -21.92
C VAL A 410 -8.92 -12.12 -21.04
N ALA A 411 -9.40 -13.26 -21.53
CA ALA A 411 -10.26 -14.15 -20.74
C ALA A 411 -9.54 -14.67 -19.49
N ILE A 412 -8.30 -15.17 -19.63
CA ILE A 412 -7.46 -15.63 -18.52
C ILE A 412 -7.14 -14.48 -17.55
N ALA A 413 -6.76 -13.30 -18.07
CA ALA A 413 -6.46 -12.14 -17.25
C ALA A 413 -7.66 -11.73 -16.38
N ASN A 414 -8.86 -11.74 -16.95
CA ASN A 414 -10.11 -11.36 -16.28
C ASN A 414 -10.71 -12.46 -15.40
N ASN A 415 -10.25 -13.72 -15.53
CA ASN A 415 -10.66 -14.85 -14.69
C ASN A 415 -9.97 -14.73 -13.31
N SER A 416 -10.43 -13.79 -12.51
CA SER A 416 -9.98 -13.56 -11.14
C SER A 416 -11.06 -12.78 -10.38
N GLN A 417 -11.19 -13.06 -9.09
CA GLN A 417 -12.00 -12.23 -8.18
C GLN A 417 -11.39 -10.84 -7.93
N TYR A 418 -10.11 -10.64 -8.26
CA TYR A 418 -9.37 -9.39 -8.12
C TYR A 418 -9.38 -8.56 -9.41
N GLY A 419 -8.92 -7.32 -9.28
CA GLY A 419 -8.77 -6.41 -10.41
C GLY A 419 -8.03 -5.12 -9.99
N LEU A 420 -6.82 -5.25 -9.43
CA LEU A 420 -6.05 -4.09 -8.97
C LEU A 420 -5.18 -3.51 -10.09
N SER A 421 -4.28 -4.30 -10.62
CA SER A 421 -3.28 -3.86 -11.61
C SER A 421 -3.18 -4.86 -12.79
N GLY A 422 -2.33 -4.55 -13.75
CA GLY A 422 -1.98 -5.40 -14.88
C GLY A 422 -0.92 -4.76 -15.76
N ALA A 423 -0.36 -5.55 -16.68
CA ALA A 423 0.54 -5.04 -17.72
C ALA A 423 0.30 -5.75 -19.05
N VAL A 424 0.56 -5.05 -20.15
CA VAL A 424 0.57 -5.59 -21.51
C VAL A 424 1.85 -5.17 -22.20
N TRP A 425 2.55 -6.13 -22.81
CA TRP A 425 3.82 -5.94 -23.46
C TRP A 425 3.71 -6.37 -24.92
N GLY A 426 4.03 -5.50 -25.86
CA GLY A 426 3.96 -5.77 -27.29
C GLY A 426 4.64 -4.68 -28.11
N ALA A 427 5.16 -5.04 -29.30
CA ALA A 427 5.80 -4.09 -30.19
C ALA A 427 4.78 -3.13 -30.84
N ASP A 428 3.60 -3.63 -31.19
CA ASP A 428 2.47 -2.80 -31.64
C ASP A 428 1.75 -2.20 -30.43
N VAL A 429 2.05 -0.91 -30.17
CA VAL A 429 1.50 -0.16 -29.03
C VAL A 429 -0.02 -0.01 -29.14
N ASP A 430 -0.57 0.18 -30.34
CA ASP A 430 -2.02 0.34 -30.52
C ASP A 430 -2.76 -0.96 -30.19
N ARG A 431 -2.22 -2.11 -30.61
CA ARG A 431 -2.72 -3.43 -30.22
C ARG A 431 -2.59 -3.66 -28.73
N ALA A 432 -1.45 -3.33 -28.12
CA ALA A 432 -1.24 -3.46 -26.68
C ALA A 432 -2.24 -2.62 -25.89
N VAL A 433 -2.52 -1.38 -26.29
CA VAL A 433 -3.56 -0.51 -25.72
C VAL A 433 -4.95 -1.10 -25.94
N ALA A 434 -5.25 -1.68 -27.09
CA ALA A 434 -6.53 -2.32 -27.37
C ALA A 434 -6.78 -3.53 -26.43
N VAL A 435 -5.76 -4.34 -26.17
CA VAL A 435 -5.81 -5.44 -25.18
C VAL A 435 -5.96 -4.89 -23.77
N ALA A 436 -5.15 -3.89 -23.38
CA ALA A 436 -5.19 -3.28 -22.06
C ALA A 436 -6.58 -2.73 -21.69
N ARG A 437 -7.30 -2.12 -22.65
CA ARG A 437 -8.68 -1.61 -22.45
C ARG A 437 -9.69 -2.70 -22.09
N ARG A 438 -9.39 -3.95 -22.39
CA ARG A 438 -10.26 -5.11 -22.14
C ARG A 438 -9.96 -5.79 -20.80
N VAL A 439 -8.80 -5.50 -20.17
CA VAL A 439 -8.42 -6.01 -18.86
C VAL A 439 -9.17 -5.25 -17.77
N ARG A 440 -9.92 -5.96 -16.93
CA ARG A 440 -10.81 -5.38 -15.91
C ARG A 440 -10.08 -5.14 -14.59
N THR A 441 -9.20 -4.13 -14.59
CA THR A 441 -8.41 -3.71 -13.42
C THR A 441 -8.41 -2.19 -13.29
N GLY A 442 -8.02 -1.70 -12.12
CA GLY A 442 -7.95 -0.28 -11.85
C GLY A 442 -6.83 0.42 -12.61
N GLN A 443 -5.72 -0.30 -12.84
CA GLN A 443 -4.57 0.21 -13.60
C GLN A 443 -4.03 -0.87 -14.55
N VAL A 444 -3.54 -0.45 -15.72
CA VAL A 444 -2.81 -1.30 -16.65
C VAL A 444 -1.63 -0.52 -17.22
N ALA A 445 -0.43 -1.06 -17.08
CA ALA A 445 0.77 -0.54 -17.74
C ALA A 445 0.91 -1.11 -19.17
N VAL A 446 1.26 -0.29 -20.14
CA VAL A 446 1.64 -0.75 -21.48
C VAL A 446 3.13 -0.53 -21.65
N ASN A 447 3.87 -1.59 -21.98
CA ASN A 447 5.32 -1.58 -22.15
C ASN A 447 6.06 -0.92 -20.97
N GLY A 448 5.61 -1.21 -19.74
CA GLY A 448 6.22 -0.69 -18.51
C GLY A 448 5.92 0.77 -18.20
N CYS A 449 5.05 1.44 -18.98
CA CYS A 449 4.61 2.80 -18.68
C CYS A 449 3.58 2.78 -17.54
N ILE A 450 4.05 3.13 -16.35
CA ILE A 450 3.21 3.22 -15.14
C ILE A 450 2.33 4.47 -15.25
N PRO A 451 1.03 4.41 -14.87
CA PRO A 451 0.10 5.54 -14.99
C PRO A 451 0.44 6.80 -14.16
N GLY A 452 1.52 6.81 -13.38
CA GLY A 452 1.91 7.95 -12.55
C GLY A 452 0.91 8.26 -11.43
N ASP A 453 0.69 9.54 -11.12
CA ASP A 453 -0.33 9.98 -10.14
C ASP A 453 -1.73 9.98 -10.77
N ALA A 454 -2.14 8.84 -11.33
CA ALA A 454 -3.53 8.60 -11.73
C ALA A 454 -4.34 8.02 -10.57
N PRO A 455 -5.70 8.08 -10.60
CA PRO A 455 -6.52 7.46 -9.57
C PRO A 455 -6.18 5.97 -9.40
N PHE A 456 -5.66 5.61 -8.24
CA PHE A 456 -5.27 4.26 -7.87
C PHE A 456 -6.38 3.55 -7.11
N GLY A 457 -6.65 2.30 -7.43
CA GLY A 457 -7.60 1.46 -6.71
C GLY A 457 -8.15 0.32 -7.55
N GLY A 458 -8.68 -0.69 -6.87
CA GLY A 458 -9.09 -1.94 -7.48
C GLY A 458 -10.52 -1.99 -7.99
N PHE A 459 -10.73 -2.89 -8.99
CA PHE A 459 -12.03 -3.40 -9.38
C PHE A 459 -12.35 -4.65 -8.53
N LYS A 460 -13.59 -5.11 -8.56
CA LYS A 460 -14.05 -6.37 -7.93
C LYS A 460 -13.68 -6.43 -6.42
N GLN A 461 -13.00 -7.52 -5.97
CA GLN A 461 -12.58 -7.70 -4.57
C GLN A 461 -11.26 -6.99 -4.21
N SER A 462 -10.66 -6.26 -5.15
CA SER A 462 -9.44 -5.49 -4.88
C SER A 462 -9.69 -4.15 -4.20
N GLY A 463 -10.93 -3.71 -4.05
CA GLY A 463 -11.19 -2.54 -3.23
C GLY A 463 -12.39 -1.70 -3.66
N LEU A 464 -12.57 -0.60 -2.93
CA LEU A 464 -13.63 0.39 -3.13
C LEU A 464 -13.07 1.80 -2.93
N GLY A 465 -13.42 2.72 -3.82
CA GLY A 465 -12.86 4.06 -3.84
C GLY A 465 -11.61 4.16 -4.71
N ARG A 466 -10.95 5.31 -4.66
CA ARG A 466 -9.69 5.57 -5.37
C ARG A 466 -8.79 6.45 -4.53
N GLU A 467 -7.51 6.09 -4.45
CA GLU A 467 -6.44 6.91 -3.85
C GLU A 467 -5.63 7.61 -4.96
N GLY A 468 -4.80 8.59 -4.62
CA GLY A 468 -4.00 9.30 -5.61
C GLY A 468 -4.84 10.04 -6.66
N GLY A 469 -4.25 10.34 -7.81
CA GLY A 469 -4.95 10.94 -8.95
C GLY A 469 -5.39 12.39 -8.74
N GLY A 470 -4.59 13.18 -8.06
CA GLY A 470 -4.85 14.60 -7.88
C GLY A 470 -6.11 14.88 -7.04
N LEU A 471 -6.86 15.92 -7.43
CA LEU A 471 -8.10 16.32 -6.74
C LEU A 471 -9.15 15.21 -6.63
N PRO A 472 -9.40 14.35 -7.64
CA PRO A 472 -10.36 13.26 -7.49
C PRO A 472 -10.06 12.30 -6.32
N GLY A 473 -8.79 12.01 -6.05
CA GLY A 473 -8.38 11.21 -4.89
C GLY A 473 -8.50 11.98 -3.58
N LEU A 474 -8.20 13.29 -3.58
CA LEU A 474 -8.39 14.13 -2.41
C LEU A 474 -9.88 14.24 -2.03
N HIS A 475 -10.77 14.35 -3.01
CA HIS A 475 -12.23 14.39 -2.79
C HIS A 475 -12.81 13.11 -2.18
N GLN A 476 -12.07 11.98 -2.18
CA GLN A 476 -12.50 10.79 -1.42
C GLN A 476 -12.52 11.03 0.10
N TYR A 477 -11.75 12.00 0.58
CA TYR A 477 -11.66 12.42 1.98
C TYR A 477 -12.53 13.62 2.31
N MET A 478 -13.46 14.00 1.40
CA MET A 478 -14.31 15.19 1.52
C MET A 478 -15.77 14.90 1.17
N GLU A 479 -16.68 15.76 1.63
CA GLU A 479 -18.09 15.77 1.24
C GLU A 479 -18.40 16.97 0.35
N PRO A 480 -19.04 16.76 -0.81
CA PRO A 480 -19.50 17.86 -1.65
C PRO A 480 -20.75 18.51 -1.05
N LYS A 481 -20.76 19.82 -0.97
CA LYS A 481 -21.86 20.63 -0.49
C LYS A 481 -22.28 21.66 -1.56
N ALA A 482 -23.55 21.63 -1.95
CA ALA A 482 -24.09 22.62 -2.89
C ALA A 482 -24.75 23.77 -2.13
N ILE A 483 -24.36 25.02 -2.46
CA ILE A 483 -24.88 26.25 -1.85
C ILE A 483 -25.57 27.09 -2.95
N GLY A 484 -26.89 27.26 -2.85
CA GLY A 484 -27.64 28.13 -3.76
C GLY A 484 -27.54 29.60 -3.31
N ILE A 485 -27.11 30.48 -4.20
CA ILE A 485 -27.03 31.93 -3.99
C ILE A 485 -28.05 32.61 -4.91
N PRO A 486 -28.95 33.45 -4.38
CA PRO A 486 -29.91 34.18 -5.23
C PRO A 486 -29.19 35.08 -6.24
N ALA A 487 -29.86 35.32 -7.38
CA ALA A 487 -29.38 36.18 -8.46
C ALA A 487 -29.26 37.63 -8.04
#